data_a828b9d641ecf92e423dcb88fd6634e7
#
_entry.id   a828b9d641ecf92e423dcb88fd6634e7
#
_cell.length_a   1.000
_cell.length_b   1.000
_cell.length_c   1.000
_cell.angle_alpha   90.00
_cell.angle_beta   90.00
_cell.angle_gamma   90.00
#
_symmetry.space_group_name_H-M   'P 1'
#
loop_
_entity.id
_entity.type
_entity.pdbx_description
1 polymer ?
#
loop_
_entity_poly.entity_id
_entity_poly.type
_entity_poly.pdbx_seq_one_letter_code
_entity_poly.pdbx_strand_id
1 'polypeptide(L)'
;APREWHDTLRTTLAALGFAPSTADPSLFLRTDTTLPPFYVIVYVDDLIFATADTEALAHSTPLPTGHSLSTPPLDESAEPIGPYPELVGCLMVLHYLCSTSGMGLVLGGRARVVPTSHADSSWVDDLATQRSSQGYTFSLGSGSVSWRSTRSSSVLSSICEAEIYAGAMAAQELRWLTYLLTDLGEAPRSPPVLFVDNKAMLALCQEHRLEHRTKHMSQRYFLARELQQRGQLHLAYVATQANTADVFTKALQPCDHQRFCTMLGLVPTWPHLLTS
;
A
#
# COMPACT_ATOMS: atom_id res chain seq x y z
N ALA A 1 -8.78 4.68 23.33
CA ALA A 1 -8.57 4.22 21.96
C ALA A 1 -7.50 3.12 21.82
N PRO A 2 -6.18 3.25 22.15
CA PRO A 2 -5.22 2.16 21.93
C PRO A 2 -5.47 0.92 22.79
N ARG A 3 -5.90 1.06 24.04
CA ARG A 3 -6.23 -0.05 24.93
C ARG A 3 -7.46 -0.84 24.49
N GLU A 4 -8.50 -0.16 24.09
CA GLU A 4 -9.75 -0.78 23.61
C GLU A 4 -9.50 -1.61 22.34
N TRP A 5 -8.69 -1.10 21.42
CA TRP A 5 -8.29 -1.84 20.23
C TRP A 5 -7.53 -3.12 20.59
N HIS A 6 -6.55 -3.03 21.48
CA HIS A 6 -5.76 -4.18 21.91
C HIS A 6 -6.63 -5.24 22.65
N ASP A 7 -7.55 -4.81 23.48
CA ASP A 7 -8.45 -5.70 24.20
C ASP A 7 -9.44 -6.40 23.26
N THR A 8 -9.95 -5.68 22.25
CA THR A 8 -10.81 -6.23 21.20
C THR A 8 -10.05 -7.26 20.36
N LEU A 9 -8.84 -6.92 19.91
CA LEU A 9 -7.98 -7.83 19.14
C LEU A 9 -7.65 -9.09 19.94
N ARG A 10 -7.31 -8.96 21.20
CA ARG A 10 -7.03 -10.09 22.10
C ARG A 10 -8.23 -11.03 22.23
N THR A 11 -9.43 -10.47 22.41
CA THR A 11 -10.67 -11.23 22.51
C THR A 11 -10.95 -11.97 21.20
N THR A 12 -10.72 -11.32 20.07
CA THR A 12 -10.90 -11.89 18.74
C THR A 12 -9.91 -13.02 18.47
N LEU A 13 -8.64 -12.81 18.76
CA LEU A 13 -7.62 -13.85 18.60
C LEU A 13 -7.91 -15.07 19.50
N ALA A 14 -8.40 -14.85 20.73
CA ALA A 14 -8.82 -15.93 21.61
C ALA A 14 -10.00 -16.72 21.01
N ALA A 15 -10.99 -16.06 20.44
CA ALA A 15 -12.12 -16.72 19.75
C ALA A 15 -11.67 -17.51 18.49
N LEU A 16 -10.57 -17.12 17.88
CA LEU A 16 -9.95 -17.80 16.74
C LEU A 16 -8.98 -18.93 17.15
N GLY A 17 -8.88 -19.24 18.44
CA GLY A 17 -8.03 -20.31 18.93
C GLY A 17 -6.57 -19.91 19.13
N PHE A 18 -6.29 -18.64 19.40
CA PHE A 18 -4.97 -18.15 19.76
C PHE A 18 -4.92 -17.77 21.24
N ALA A 19 -3.80 -18.04 21.89
CA ALA A 19 -3.55 -17.59 23.26
C ALA A 19 -2.29 -16.71 23.31
N PRO A 20 -2.27 -15.69 24.17
CA PRO A 20 -1.08 -14.88 24.36
C PRO A 20 0.05 -15.74 24.97
N SER A 21 1.27 -15.50 24.54
CA SER A 21 2.46 -16.10 25.14
C SER A 21 2.62 -15.64 26.58
N THR A 22 3.11 -16.55 27.44
CA THR A 22 3.47 -16.18 28.81
C THR A 22 4.77 -15.37 28.91
N ALA A 23 5.60 -15.41 27.87
CA ALA A 23 6.87 -14.70 27.80
C ALA A 23 6.71 -13.28 27.25
N ASP A 24 5.79 -13.08 26.28
CA ASP A 24 5.53 -11.80 25.65
C ASP A 24 4.02 -11.66 25.34
N PRO A 25 3.31 -10.74 25.99
CA PRO A 25 1.87 -10.53 25.77
C PRO A 25 1.52 -10.03 24.35
N SER A 26 2.51 -9.55 23.60
CA SER A 26 2.34 -9.14 22.18
C SER A 26 2.39 -10.32 21.23
N LEU A 27 2.86 -11.49 21.66
CA LEU A 27 2.94 -12.71 20.89
C LEU A 27 1.75 -13.63 21.20
N PHE A 28 0.99 -13.98 20.18
CA PHE A 28 -0.11 -14.95 20.26
C PHE A 28 0.25 -16.23 19.52
N LEU A 29 -0.12 -17.37 20.11
CA LEU A 29 0.18 -18.71 19.62
C LEU A 29 -1.12 -19.44 19.34
N ARG A 30 -1.19 -20.19 18.24
CA ARG A 30 -2.31 -21.10 18.00
C ARG A 30 -2.37 -22.15 19.09
N THR A 31 -3.53 -22.37 19.68
CA THR A 31 -3.73 -23.32 20.77
C THR A 31 -3.90 -24.75 20.30
N ASP A 32 -4.35 -24.96 19.06
CA ASP A 32 -4.48 -26.30 18.48
C ASP A 32 -3.12 -26.82 18.01
N THR A 33 -2.56 -27.73 18.78
CA THR A 33 -1.27 -28.35 18.51
C THR A 33 -1.33 -29.48 17.47
N THR A 34 -2.51 -29.84 16.96
CA THR A 34 -2.66 -30.81 15.86
C THR A 34 -2.38 -30.16 14.51
N LEU A 35 -2.46 -28.83 14.42
CA LEU A 35 -2.15 -28.03 13.25
C LEU A 35 -0.73 -27.46 13.33
N PRO A 36 -0.12 -27.11 12.20
CA PRO A 36 1.18 -26.46 12.17
C PRO A 36 1.20 -25.20 13.03
N PRO A 37 2.35 -24.86 13.67
CA PRO A 37 2.47 -23.68 14.50
C PRO A 37 2.11 -22.41 13.72
N PHE A 38 1.34 -21.54 14.38
CA PHE A 38 0.98 -20.23 13.84
C PHE A 38 1.18 -19.18 14.93
N TYR A 39 1.92 -18.13 14.61
CA TYR A 39 2.28 -17.06 15.52
C TYR A 39 1.73 -15.73 15.00
N VAL A 40 1.19 -14.91 15.89
CA VAL A 40 0.75 -13.54 15.61
C VAL A 40 1.46 -12.62 16.59
N ILE A 41 2.26 -11.70 16.07
CA ILE A 41 2.92 -10.65 16.86
C ILE A 41 2.17 -9.35 16.63
N VAL A 42 1.77 -8.70 17.71
CA VAL A 42 1.06 -7.41 17.69
C VAL A 42 2.03 -6.32 18.13
N TYR A 43 2.33 -5.38 17.25
CA TYR A 43 3.21 -4.26 17.56
C TYR A 43 2.56 -2.94 17.20
N VAL A 44 2.05 -2.22 18.20
CA VAL A 44 1.26 -0.99 18.04
C VAL A 44 0.06 -1.21 17.12
N ASP A 45 0.13 -0.79 15.87
CA ASP A 45 -0.92 -0.94 14.84
C ASP A 45 -0.57 -2.01 13.81
N ASP A 46 0.58 -2.68 13.95
CA ASP A 46 1.07 -3.70 13.02
C ASP A 46 0.84 -5.11 13.55
N LEU A 47 0.51 -6.03 12.63
CA LEU A 47 0.39 -7.45 12.89
C LEU A 47 1.41 -8.20 12.04
N ILE A 48 2.26 -8.99 12.70
CA ILE A 48 3.25 -9.85 12.04
C ILE A 48 2.84 -11.30 12.23
N PHE A 49 2.83 -12.07 11.17
CA PHE A 49 2.43 -13.48 11.18
C PHE A 49 3.60 -14.38 10.80
N ALA A 50 3.73 -15.51 11.49
CA ALA A 50 4.68 -16.56 11.15
C ALA A 50 4.00 -17.93 11.26
N THR A 51 4.07 -18.72 10.19
CA THR A 51 3.53 -20.09 10.15
C THR A 51 4.36 -20.98 9.22
N ALA A 52 4.39 -22.26 9.52
CA ALA A 52 4.93 -23.30 8.64
C ALA A 52 3.84 -23.94 7.73
N ASP A 53 2.59 -23.51 7.86
CA ASP A 53 1.45 -24.06 7.10
C ASP A 53 1.40 -23.45 5.70
N THR A 54 1.83 -24.21 4.73
CA THR A 54 1.87 -23.78 3.32
C THR A 54 0.60 -24.13 2.53
N GLU A 55 -0.28 -24.99 3.05
CA GLU A 55 -1.54 -25.37 2.38
C GLU A 55 -2.69 -24.38 2.61
N ALA A 56 -2.61 -23.58 3.68
CA ALA A 56 -3.57 -22.49 3.93
C ALA A 56 -3.44 -21.31 2.94
N LEU A 57 -2.53 -21.39 1.97
CA LEU A 57 -2.15 -20.32 1.02
C LEU A 57 -3.05 -20.29 -0.22
N ALA A 58 -4.36 -20.36 -0.06
CA ALA A 58 -5.27 -20.11 -1.19
C ALA A 58 -5.11 -18.65 -1.66
N HIS A 59 -4.93 -18.46 -2.97
CA HIS A 59 -4.81 -17.16 -3.63
C HIS A 59 -6.02 -16.28 -3.32
N SER A 60 -5.90 -15.38 -2.36
CA SER A 60 -6.94 -14.40 -2.04
C SER A 60 -6.37 -12.98 -2.08
N THR A 61 -7.19 -12.07 -2.53
CA THR A 61 -6.91 -10.63 -2.41
C THR A 61 -7.39 -10.14 -1.04
N PRO A 62 -6.79 -9.06 -0.47
CA PRO A 62 -7.21 -8.54 0.83
C PRO A 62 -8.66 -8.04 0.84
N LEU A 63 -9.20 -7.66 -0.32
CA LEU A 63 -10.58 -7.19 -0.47
C LEU A 63 -11.26 -7.83 -1.69
N PRO A 64 -12.57 -8.13 -1.63
CA PRO A 64 -13.34 -8.52 -2.80
C PRO A 64 -13.30 -7.43 -3.87
N THR A 65 -13.29 -7.82 -5.13
CA THR A 65 -13.30 -6.88 -6.26
C THR A 65 -14.52 -5.98 -6.21
N GLY A 66 -14.32 -4.68 -6.42
CA GLY A 66 -15.38 -3.69 -6.38
C GLY A 66 -15.88 -3.38 -4.97
N HIS A 67 -15.21 -3.89 -3.93
CA HIS A 67 -15.55 -3.53 -2.56
C HIS A 67 -15.17 -2.07 -2.31
N SER A 68 -16.16 -1.25 -1.97
CA SER A 68 -15.93 0.09 -1.46
C SER A 68 -15.42 -0.04 -0.02
N LEU A 69 -14.37 0.67 0.31
CA LEU A 69 -13.88 0.80 1.70
C LEU A 69 -14.83 1.64 2.57
N SER A 70 -15.95 2.09 2.01
CA SER A 70 -17.00 2.77 2.77
C SER A 70 -17.72 1.78 3.67
N THR A 71 -17.84 2.13 4.94
CA THR A 71 -18.87 1.56 5.81
C THR A 71 -20.24 1.79 5.13
N PRO A 72 -21.10 0.78 5.01
CA PRO A 72 -22.46 1.01 4.54
C PRO A 72 -23.11 2.09 5.42
N PRO A 73 -23.97 2.95 4.84
CA PRO A 73 -24.69 3.93 5.63
C PRO A 73 -25.39 3.16 6.77
N LEU A 74 -25.07 3.55 8.00
CA LEU A 74 -25.74 3.00 9.18
C LEU A 74 -27.21 3.36 9.01
N ASP A 75 -28.06 2.37 8.92
CA ASP A 75 -29.48 2.56 9.14
C ASP A 75 -29.60 3.12 10.56
N GLU A 76 -30.03 4.38 10.68
CA GLU A 76 -30.12 5.08 11.96
C GLU A 76 -31.07 4.37 12.95
N SER A 77 -31.81 3.37 12.48
CA SER A 77 -32.71 2.52 13.28
C SER A 77 -32.07 1.20 13.75
N ALA A 78 -30.88 0.83 13.26
CA ALA A 78 -30.21 -0.38 13.69
C ALA A 78 -29.39 -0.13 14.97
N GLU A 79 -29.67 -0.88 16.04
CA GLU A 79 -28.77 -0.99 17.19
C GLU A 79 -27.35 -1.25 16.69
N PRO A 80 -26.32 -0.56 17.23
CA PRO A 80 -24.94 -0.77 16.78
C PRO A 80 -24.56 -2.23 17.02
N ILE A 81 -24.51 -2.98 15.92
CA ILE A 81 -24.00 -4.35 15.90
C ILE A 81 -22.50 -4.24 16.18
N GLY A 82 -22.10 -4.17 17.45
CA GLY A 82 -20.73 -4.23 17.96
C GLY A 82 -19.57 -3.98 16.96
N PRO A 83 -18.35 -4.36 17.24
CA PRO A 83 -17.16 -4.14 16.37
C PRO A 83 -17.11 -5.09 15.16
N TYR A 84 -18.27 -5.54 14.66
CA TYR A 84 -18.36 -6.53 13.57
C TYR A 84 -17.66 -6.09 12.26
N PRO A 85 -17.77 -4.84 11.79
CA PRO A 85 -17.05 -4.40 10.57
C PRO A 85 -15.53 -4.42 10.75
N GLU A 86 -15.03 -4.01 11.91
CA GLU A 86 -13.60 -4.05 12.23
C GLU A 86 -13.11 -5.51 12.35
N LEU A 87 -13.91 -6.38 12.94
CA LEU A 87 -13.64 -7.81 13.05
C LEU A 87 -13.53 -8.47 11.69
N VAL A 88 -14.49 -8.20 10.80
CA VAL A 88 -14.46 -8.72 9.43
C VAL A 88 -13.25 -8.18 8.66
N GLY A 89 -12.93 -6.90 8.81
CA GLY A 89 -11.72 -6.30 8.23
C GLY A 89 -10.45 -6.99 8.72
N CYS A 90 -10.31 -7.21 10.02
CA CYS A 90 -9.17 -7.94 10.60
C CYS A 90 -9.08 -9.37 10.08
N LEU A 91 -10.22 -10.11 9.99
CA LEU A 91 -10.24 -11.47 9.47
C LEU A 91 -9.84 -11.54 8.00
N MET A 92 -10.25 -10.57 7.18
CA MET A 92 -9.87 -10.49 5.77
C MET A 92 -8.37 -10.23 5.62
N VAL A 93 -7.80 -9.32 6.42
CA VAL A 93 -6.36 -9.07 6.44
C VAL A 93 -5.60 -10.31 6.91
N LEU A 94 -6.06 -10.98 7.97
CA LEU A 94 -5.49 -12.24 8.47
C LEU A 94 -5.49 -13.31 7.39
N HIS A 95 -6.60 -13.50 6.72
CA HIS A 95 -6.73 -14.48 5.63
C HIS A 95 -5.76 -14.18 4.48
N TYR A 96 -5.65 -12.91 4.08
CA TYR A 96 -4.69 -12.47 3.06
C TYR A 96 -3.24 -12.75 3.48
N LEU A 97 -2.87 -12.38 4.70
CA LEU A 97 -1.50 -12.57 5.21
C LEU A 97 -1.15 -14.06 5.35
N CYS A 98 -2.09 -14.89 5.81
CA CYS A 98 -1.91 -16.34 5.81
C CYS A 98 -1.66 -16.88 4.40
N SER A 99 -2.44 -16.43 3.43
CA SER A 99 -2.32 -16.88 2.03
C SER A 99 -1.09 -16.33 1.30
N THR A 100 -0.44 -15.30 1.83
CA THR A 100 0.77 -14.68 1.25
C THR A 100 2.02 -14.86 2.09
N SER A 101 1.96 -15.61 3.21
CA SER A 101 3.10 -15.83 4.11
C SER A 101 4.30 -16.53 3.45
N GLY A 102 4.05 -17.28 2.36
CA GLY A 102 5.09 -17.89 1.53
C GLY A 102 5.67 -16.96 0.45
N MET A 103 5.33 -15.68 0.44
CA MET A 103 5.87 -14.71 -0.51
C MET A 103 7.02 -13.92 0.12
N GLY A 104 8.07 -13.70 -0.65
CA GLY A 104 9.21 -12.89 -0.26
C GLY A 104 9.48 -11.78 -1.26
N LEU A 105 9.96 -10.65 -0.78
CA LEU A 105 10.38 -9.54 -1.62
C LEU A 105 11.85 -9.74 -2.03
N VAL A 106 12.09 -9.83 -3.34
CA VAL A 106 13.45 -9.95 -3.89
C VAL A 106 14.01 -8.56 -4.11
N LEU A 107 15.05 -8.23 -3.35
CA LEU A 107 15.81 -6.99 -3.50
C LEU A 107 17.17 -7.28 -4.14
N GLY A 108 17.68 -6.32 -4.91
CA GLY A 108 18.98 -6.40 -5.55
C GLY A 108 18.90 -6.58 -7.06
N GLY A 109 19.96 -7.13 -7.64
CA GLY A 109 20.15 -7.30 -9.09
C GLY A 109 21.33 -6.49 -9.61
N ARG A 110 21.74 -6.77 -10.88
CA ARG A 110 22.85 -6.07 -11.55
C ARG A 110 22.40 -4.76 -12.23
N ALA A 111 21.13 -4.39 -12.14
CA ALA A 111 20.64 -3.17 -12.75
C ALA A 111 21.21 -1.93 -12.03
N ARG A 112 21.45 -0.88 -12.80
CA ARG A 112 21.87 0.41 -12.23
C ARG A 112 20.80 0.92 -11.26
N VAL A 113 21.25 1.52 -10.18
CA VAL A 113 20.39 2.10 -9.14
C VAL A 113 19.75 3.39 -9.68
N VAL A 114 18.70 3.25 -10.48
CA VAL A 114 17.83 4.36 -10.89
C VAL A 114 16.46 4.07 -10.30
N PRO A 115 15.96 4.91 -9.38
CA PRO A 115 14.63 4.74 -8.82
C PRO A 115 13.57 4.78 -9.93
N THR A 116 12.76 3.75 -10.01
CA THR A 116 11.54 3.72 -10.81
C THR A 116 10.37 3.86 -9.88
N SER A 117 9.46 4.79 -10.16
CA SER A 117 8.36 5.08 -9.26
C SER A 117 7.03 5.17 -10.00
N HIS A 118 5.98 4.78 -9.31
CA HIS A 118 4.61 4.86 -9.79
C HIS A 118 3.75 5.57 -8.75
N ALA A 119 2.79 6.37 -9.21
CA ALA A 119 1.78 6.99 -8.37
C ALA A 119 0.40 6.80 -8.97
N ASP A 120 -0.60 6.67 -8.10
CA ASP A 120 -1.99 6.49 -8.45
C ASP A 120 -2.91 7.09 -7.38
N SER A 121 -4.14 7.41 -7.77
CA SER A 121 -5.19 7.80 -6.85
C SER A 121 -6.54 7.21 -7.24
N SER A 122 -7.24 6.63 -6.27
CA SER A 122 -8.65 6.24 -6.42
C SER A 122 -9.53 7.37 -5.90
N TRP A 123 -10.19 8.10 -6.83
CA TRP A 123 -10.98 9.28 -6.48
C TRP A 123 -12.30 8.90 -5.82
N VAL A 124 -12.57 9.47 -4.62
CA VAL A 124 -13.82 9.28 -3.85
C VAL A 124 -14.19 7.79 -3.67
N ASP A 125 -13.21 6.96 -3.36
CA ASP A 125 -13.43 5.54 -3.09
C ASP A 125 -14.03 5.29 -1.70
N ASP A 126 -13.90 6.24 -0.77
CA ASP A 126 -14.62 6.26 0.49
C ASP A 126 -15.87 7.14 0.39
N LEU A 127 -17.01 6.51 0.15
CA LEU A 127 -18.29 7.21 0.00
C LEU A 127 -18.77 7.90 1.29
N ALA A 128 -18.37 7.41 2.46
CA ALA A 128 -18.77 7.98 3.75
C ALA A 128 -18.07 9.32 4.01
N THR A 129 -16.77 9.41 3.73
CA THR A 129 -15.98 10.62 3.95
C THR A 129 -15.72 11.41 2.67
N GLN A 130 -16.09 10.88 1.50
CA GLN A 130 -15.82 11.42 0.16
C GLN A 130 -14.32 11.69 -0.09
N ARG A 131 -13.45 10.95 0.60
CA ARG A 131 -12.02 11.06 0.45
C ARG A 131 -11.50 10.06 -0.56
N SER A 132 -10.31 10.34 -1.09
CA SER A 132 -9.61 9.56 -2.10
C SER A 132 -8.48 8.76 -1.47
N SER A 133 -8.30 7.52 -1.88
CA SER A 133 -7.09 6.75 -1.58
C SER A 133 -5.98 7.12 -2.52
N GLN A 134 -4.77 7.20 -2.01
CA GLN A 134 -3.58 7.60 -2.73
C GLN A 134 -2.47 6.61 -2.46
N GLY A 135 -1.74 6.26 -3.50
CA GLY A 135 -0.67 5.30 -3.41
C GLY A 135 0.54 5.66 -4.26
N TYR A 136 1.68 5.18 -3.80
CA TYR A 136 2.90 5.18 -4.61
C TYR A 136 3.76 3.97 -4.28
N THR A 137 4.65 3.64 -5.21
CA THR A 137 5.68 2.64 -5.01
C THR A 137 6.98 3.07 -5.68
N PHE A 138 8.10 2.69 -5.07
CA PHE A 138 9.45 2.94 -5.56
C PHE A 138 10.22 1.64 -5.61
N SER A 139 10.81 1.34 -6.75
CA SER A 139 11.64 0.16 -6.96
C SER A 139 13.07 0.55 -7.25
N LEU A 140 14.01 -0.21 -6.67
CA LEU A 140 15.44 -0.17 -6.99
C LEU A 140 15.86 -1.56 -7.48
N GLY A 141 16.21 -1.67 -8.75
CA GLY A 141 16.52 -2.98 -9.34
C GLY A 141 15.26 -3.87 -9.47
N SER A 142 15.26 -5.02 -8.81
CA SER A 142 14.24 -6.06 -8.99
C SER A 142 13.03 -5.96 -8.07
N GLY A 143 13.06 -5.11 -7.03
CA GLY A 143 11.98 -5.05 -6.05
C GLY A 143 11.69 -3.67 -5.51
N SER A 144 10.52 -3.53 -4.93
CA SER A 144 10.07 -2.29 -4.30
C SER A 144 10.77 -2.06 -2.96
N VAL A 145 11.25 -0.84 -2.74
CA VAL A 145 11.98 -0.43 -1.53
C VAL A 145 11.21 0.58 -0.68
N SER A 146 10.24 1.26 -1.25
CA SER A 146 9.33 2.16 -0.53
C SER A 146 7.96 2.11 -1.19
N TRP A 147 6.90 2.15 -0.38
CA TRP A 147 5.52 2.20 -0.83
C TRP A 147 4.64 2.88 0.21
N ARG A 148 3.50 3.35 -0.24
CA ARG A 148 2.51 3.95 0.65
C ARG A 148 1.11 3.76 0.09
N SER A 149 0.17 3.49 1.00
CA SER A 149 -1.26 3.64 0.78
C SER A 149 -1.81 4.54 1.88
N THR A 150 -2.50 5.61 1.52
CA THR A 150 -3.06 6.53 2.50
C THR A 150 -4.30 7.21 1.94
N ARG A 151 -5.17 7.65 2.83
CA ARG A 151 -6.35 8.43 2.47
C ARG A 151 -6.02 9.93 2.46
N SER A 152 -6.60 10.68 1.52
CA SER A 152 -6.43 12.13 1.46
C SER A 152 -6.92 12.79 2.76
N SER A 153 -6.21 13.83 3.21
CA SER A 153 -6.58 14.58 4.40
C SER A 153 -7.83 15.46 4.20
N SER A 154 -8.20 15.72 2.95
CA SER A 154 -9.35 16.54 2.54
C SER A 154 -10.08 15.91 1.36
N VAL A 155 -11.32 16.31 1.15
CA VAL A 155 -12.09 15.99 -0.06
C VAL A 155 -11.42 16.68 -1.25
N LEU A 156 -11.21 15.94 -2.33
CA LEU A 156 -10.61 16.43 -3.56
C LEU A 156 -11.69 16.66 -4.62
N SER A 157 -11.62 17.76 -5.34
CA SER A 157 -12.71 18.24 -6.20
C SER A 157 -12.77 17.52 -7.55
N SER A 158 -11.73 16.78 -7.93
CA SER A 158 -11.66 16.08 -9.22
C SER A 158 -10.65 14.94 -9.20
N ILE A 159 -10.82 14.02 -10.15
CA ILE A 159 -9.86 12.93 -10.41
C ILE A 159 -8.45 13.51 -10.65
N CYS A 160 -8.35 14.54 -11.48
CA CYS A 160 -7.06 15.16 -11.80
C CYS A 160 -6.38 15.77 -10.57
N GLU A 161 -7.14 16.38 -9.66
CA GLU A 161 -6.60 16.88 -8.38
C GLU A 161 -6.09 15.75 -7.50
N ALA A 162 -6.83 14.65 -7.42
CA ALA A 162 -6.44 13.48 -6.67
C ALA A 162 -5.11 12.90 -7.18
N GLU A 163 -4.96 12.78 -8.48
CA GLU A 163 -3.74 12.32 -9.14
C GLU A 163 -2.55 13.27 -8.91
N ILE A 164 -2.78 14.59 -9.00
CA ILE A 164 -1.73 15.58 -8.70
C ILE A 164 -1.28 15.47 -7.24
N TYR A 165 -2.21 15.21 -6.32
CA TYR A 165 -1.88 15.01 -4.92
C TYR A 165 -1.04 13.75 -4.70
N ALA A 166 -1.42 12.61 -5.29
CA ALA A 166 -0.65 11.37 -5.24
C ALA A 166 0.76 11.55 -5.84
N GLY A 167 0.84 12.20 -7.00
CA GLY A 167 2.10 12.53 -7.65
C GLY A 167 3.00 13.46 -6.82
N ALA A 168 2.42 14.41 -6.09
CA ALA A 168 3.19 15.30 -5.21
C ALA A 168 3.78 14.54 -4.00
N MET A 169 3.00 13.62 -3.43
CA MET A 169 3.49 12.74 -2.35
C MET A 169 4.63 11.84 -2.85
N ALA A 170 4.45 11.22 -4.00
CA ALA A 170 5.49 10.40 -4.63
C ALA A 170 6.74 11.24 -4.95
N ALA A 171 6.59 12.45 -5.47
CA ALA A 171 7.71 13.34 -5.77
C ALA A 171 8.50 13.74 -4.50
N GLN A 172 7.83 13.89 -3.36
CA GLN A 172 8.49 14.17 -2.08
C GLN A 172 9.33 12.97 -1.61
N GLU A 173 8.80 11.77 -1.67
CA GLU A 173 9.50 10.54 -1.33
C GLU A 173 10.69 10.29 -2.27
N LEU A 174 10.48 10.49 -3.58
CA LEU A 174 11.53 10.34 -4.58
C LEU A 174 12.72 11.28 -4.32
N ARG A 175 12.44 12.53 -3.94
CA ARG A 175 13.47 13.48 -3.57
C ARG A 175 14.28 12.99 -2.36
N TRP A 176 13.61 12.48 -1.33
CA TRP A 176 14.25 11.90 -0.17
C TRP A 176 15.12 10.69 -0.53
N LEU A 177 14.58 9.73 -1.31
CA LEU A 177 15.35 8.58 -1.80
C LEU A 177 16.58 9.00 -2.61
N THR A 178 16.46 10.05 -3.43
CA THR A 178 17.58 10.58 -4.20
C THR A 178 18.69 11.12 -3.31
N TYR A 179 18.34 11.83 -2.23
CA TYR A 179 19.30 12.29 -1.23
C TYR A 179 19.95 11.12 -0.50
N LEU A 180 19.17 10.15 -0.05
CA LEU A 180 19.69 8.96 0.61
C LEU A 180 20.68 8.20 -0.28
N LEU A 181 20.35 7.98 -1.55
CA LEU A 181 21.25 7.32 -2.51
C LEU A 181 22.54 8.13 -2.72
N THR A 182 22.43 9.45 -2.72
CA THR A 182 23.62 10.34 -2.83
C THR A 182 24.52 10.21 -1.62
N ASP A 183 23.95 10.19 -0.41
CA ASP A 183 24.70 10.01 0.85
C ASP A 183 25.38 8.64 0.93
N LEU A 184 24.75 7.61 0.32
CA LEU A 184 25.32 6.27 0.20
C LEU A 184 26.39 6.13 -0.92
N GLY A 185 26.67 7.20 -1.66
CA GLY A 185 27.62 7.18 -2.78
C GLY A 185 27.03 6.61 -4.10
N GLU A 186 25.74 6.33 -4.14
CA GLU A 186 25.03 5.73 -5.27
C GLU A 186 24.10 6.76 -5.97
N ALA A 187 24.55 8.00 -6.11
CA ALA A 187 23.78 9.06 -6.75
C ALA A 187 23.26 8.65 -8.13
N PRO A 188 21.95 8.81 -8.43
CA PRO A 188 21.41 8.50 -9.74
C PRO A 188 22.08 9.34 -10.84
N ARG A 189 22.52 8.68 -11.92
CA ARG A 189 23.21 9.34 -13.05
C ARG A 189 22.25 10.09 -13.98
N SER A 190 20.97 9.83 -13.87
CA SER A 190 19.89 10.48 -14.62
C SER A 190 18.75 10.83 -13.68
N PRO A 191 17.92 11.83 -14.01
CA PRO A 191 16.72 12.12 -13.22
C PRO A 191 15.86 10.86 -13.08
N PRO A 192 15.41 10.53 -11.86
CA PRO A 192 14.52 9.41 -11.65
C PRO A 192 13.17 9.67 -12.35
N VAL A 193 12.47 8.58 -12.71
CA VAL A 193 11.21 8.63 -13.44
C VAL A 193 10.05 8.33 -12.49
N LEU A 194 9.05 9.23 -12.49
CA LEU A 194 7.76 8.99 -11.85
C LEU A 194 6.71 8.72 -12.93
N PHE A 195 6.19 7.51 -12.94
CA PHE A 195 5.13 7.08 -13.83
C PHE A 195 3.76 7.38 -13.23
N VAL A 196 2.87 7.92 -14.07
CA VAL A 196 1.46 8.19 -13.75
C VAL A 196 0.59 7.81 -14.95
N ASP A 197 -0.64 7.39 -14.71
CA ASP A 197 -1.58 6.99 -15.77
C ASP A 197 -2.61 8.08 -16.13
N ASN A 198 -2.49 9.26 -15.51
CA ASN A 198 -3.39 10.40 -15.79
C ASN A 198 -2.75 11.41 -16.73
N LYS A 199 -3.21 11.42 -17.99
CA LYS A 199 -2.71 12.34 -19.03
C LYS A 199 -3.02 13.80 -18.72
N ALA A 200 -4.13 14.10 -18.01
CA ALA A 200 -4.49 15.48 -17.66
C ALA A 200 -3.52 16.02 -16.60
N MET A 201 -3.13 15.21 -15.63
CA MET A 201 -2.07 15.55 -14.67
C MET A 201 -0.75 15.84 -15.39
N LEU A 202 -0.33 14.97 -16.32
CA LEU A 202 0.90 15.18 -17.08
C LEU A 202 0.88 16.51 -17.86
N ALA A 203 -0.22 16.79 -18.55
CA ALA A 203 -0.38 18.05 -19.30
C ALA A 203 -0.24 19.26 -18.37
N LEU A 204 -0.91 19.26 -17.21
CA LEU A 204 -0.81 20.33 -16.21
C LEU A 204 0.60 20.50 -15.63
N CYS A 205 1.33 19.42 -15.47
CA CYS A 205 2.71 19.48 -14.98
C CYS A 205 3.71 19.97 -16.04
N GLN A 206 3.39 19.79 -17.32
CA GLN A 206 4.23 20.24 -18.44
C GLN A 206 3.96 21.71 -18.85
N GLU A 207 2.75 22.23 -18.58
CA GLU A 207 2.41 23.60 -18.92
C GLU A 207 3.23 24.63 -18.14
N HIS A 208 3.71 25.67 -18.83
CA HIS A 208 4.49 26.74 -18.20
C HIS A 208 3.64 27.77 -17.44
N ARG A 209 2.34 27.82 -17.67
CA ARG A 209 1.42 28.74 -17.00
C ARG A 209 0.35 27.98 -16.23
N LEU A 210 0.14 28.36 -14.97
CA LEU A 210 -1.01 27.90 -14.20
C LEU A 210 -2.26 28.61 -14.75
N GLU A 211 -3.17 27.84 -15.32
CA GLU A 211 -4.45 28.37 -15.75
C GLU A 211 -5.35 28.72 -14.54
N HIS A 212 -6.39 29.51 -14.80
CA HIS A 212 -7.42 29.88 -13.81
C HIS A 212 -8.07 28.66 -13.10
N ARG A 213 -8.02 27.49 -13.74
CA ARG A 213 -8.62 26.24 -13.22
C ARG A 213 -7.92 25.64 -12.01
N THR A 214 -6.67 26.02 -11.72
CA THR A 214 -5.86 25.44 -10.63
C THR A 214 -5.67 26.39 -9.46
N LYS A 215 -6.32 27.54 -9.43
CA LYS A 215 -6.16 28.57 -8.39
C LYS A 215 -6.50 28.09 -6.96
N HIS A 216 -7.39 27.10 -6.85
CA HIS A 216 -7.79 26.54 -5.56
C HIS A 216 -6.83 25.45 -5.03
N MET A 217 -5.91 24.98 -5.88
CA MET A 217 -4.96 23.94 -5.50
C MET A 217 -3.80 24.54 -4.73
N SER A 218 -3.42 23.90 -3.62
CA SER A 218 -2.27 24.33 -2.83
C SER A 218 -0.98 24.21 -3.64
N GLN A 219 -0.06 25.18 -3.49
CA GLN A 219 1.24 25.18 -4.17
C GLN A 219 2.06 23.90 -3.93
N ARG A 220 1.93 23.29 -2.75
CA ARG A 220 2.62 22.02 -2.42
C ARG A 220 2.26 20.87 -3.36
N TYR A 221 1.09 20.90 -4.00
CA TYR A 221 0.67 19.87 -4.94
C TYR A 221 1.44 19.94 -6.27
N PHE A 222 2.08 21.05 -6.55
CA PHE A 222 2.87 21.22 -7.77
C PHE A 222 4.35 20.84 -7.61
N LEU A 223 4.72 20.15 -6.52
CA LEU A 223 6.09 19.73 -6.28
C LEU A 223 6.64 18.87 -7.44
N ALA A 224 5.85 17.92 -7.93
CA ALA A 224 6.26 17.08 -9.07
C ALA A 224 6.58 17.91 -10.32
N ARG A 225 5.76 18.96 -10.60
CA ARG A 225 5.99 19.91 -11.67
C ARG A 225 7.29 20.70 -11.46
N GLU A 226 7.51 21.22 -10.27
CA GLU A 226 8.70 22.00 -9.94
C GLU A 226 9.98 21.17 -10.11
N LEU A 227 9.98 19.93 -9.62
CA LEU A 227 11.12 19.02 -9.77
C LEU A 227 11.36 18.66 -11.23
N GLN A 228 10.30 18.46 -12.03
CA GLN A 228 10.44 18.25 -13.48
C GLN A 228 11.03 19.47 -14.18
N GLN A 229 10.56 20.68 -13.88
CA GLN A 229 11.08 21.90 -14.47
C GLN A 229 12.55 22.15 -14.12
N ARG A 230 12.99 21.69 -12.94
CA ARG A 230 14.38 21.74 -12.50
C ARG A 230 15.24 20.59 -13.05
N GLY A 231 14.67 19.67 -13.82
CA GLY A 231 15.37 18.48 -14.31
C GLY A 231 15.75 17.46 -13.22
N GLN A 232 15.11 17.54 -12.06
CA GLN A 232 15.36 16.65 -10.92
C GLN A 232 14.43 15.44 -10.90
N LEU A 233 13.41 15.41 -11.75
CA LEU A 233 12.43 14.37 -11.93
C LEU A 233 11.99 14.35 -13.39
N HIS A 234 11.69 13.18 -13.93
CA HIS A 234 11.01 13.02 -15.21
C HIS A 234 9.63 12.38 -14.99
N LEU A 235 8.56 13.11 -15.35
CA LEU A 235 7.20 12.57 -15.34
C LEU A 235 6.91 11.86 -16.68
N ALA A 236 6.45 10.63 -16.59
CA ALA A 236 6.15 9.82 -17.76
C ALA A 236 4.76 9.17 -17.63
N TYR A 237 4.12 8.95 -18.78
CA TYR A 237 2.85 8.22 -18.84
C TYR A 237 3.12 6.72 -18.75
N VAL A 238 2.27 6.03 -17.99
CA VAL A 238 2.16 4.57 -17.99
C VAL A 238 0.70 4.17 -18.20
N ALA A 239 0.47 3.06 -18.89
CA ALA A 239 -0.88 2.50 -18.97
C ALA A 239 -1.30 1.96 -17.60
N THR A 240 -2.59 2.09 -17.23
CA THR A 240 -3.13 1.63 -15.93
C THR A 240 -2.76 0.19 -15.64
N GLN A 241 -2.79 -0.70 -16.65
CA GLN A 241 -2.40 -2.11 -16.49
C GLN A 241 -0.92 -2.31 -16.08
N ALA A 242 -0.09 -1.30 -16.21
CA ALA A 242 1.33 -1.32 -15.81
C ALA A 242 1.63 -0.36 -14.65
N ASN A 243 0.62 0.33 -14.10
CA ASN A 243 0.78 1.20 -12.94
C ASN A 243 0.76 0.38 -11.64
N THR A 244 1.92 0.04 -11.11
CA THR A 244 2.04 -0.79 -9.90
C THR A 244 1.47 -0.12 -8.65
N ALA A 245 1.23 1.20 -8.68
CA ALA A 245 0.59 1.92 -7.58
C ALA A 245 -0.90 1.58 -7.41
N ASP A 246 -1.55 1.00 -8.43
CA ASP A 246 -2.95 0.54 -8.36
C ASP A 246 -3.21 -0.43 -7.20
N VAL A 247 -2.21 -1.23 -6.84
CA VAL A 247 -2.29 -2.18 -5.71
C VAL A 247 -2.53 -1.48 -4.36
N PHE A 248 -2.15 -0.21 -4.26
CA PHE A 248 -2.25 0.58 -3.02
C PHE A 248 -3.49 1.47 -2.97
N THR A 249 -4.27 1.51 -4.05
CA THR A 249 -5.40 2.44 -4.20
C THR A 249 -6.71 1.77 -4.57
N LYS A 250 -6.68 0.55 -5.10
CA LYS A 250 -7.85 -0.13 -5.69
C LYS A 250 -7.97 -1.57 -5.20
N ALA A 251 -9.21 -2.04 -5.03
CA ALA A 251 -9.49 -3.45 -4.88
C ALA A 251 -9.40 -4.13 -6.26
N LEU A 252 -8.37 -4.94 -6.47
CA LEU A 252 -8.03 -5.54 -7.75
C LEU A 252 -8.61 -6.96 -7.89
N GLN A 253 -8.82 -7.38 -9.14
CA GLN A 253 -9.07 -8.79 -9.45
C GLN A 253 -7.85 -9.63 -9.06
N PRO A 254 -8.02 -10.91 -8.64
CA PRO A 254 -6.91 -11.77 -8.23
C PRO A 254 -5.76 -11.87 -9.23
N CYS A 255 -6.09 -11.97 -10.53
CA CYS A 255 -5.09 -12.05 -11.59
C CYS A 255 -4.26 -10.76 -11.72
N ASP A 256 -4.90 -9.59 -11.60
CA ASP A 256 -4.21 -8.29 -11.65
C ASP A 256 -3.37 -8.07 -10.41
N HIS A 257 -3.92 -8.42 -9.23
CA HIS A 257 -3.18 -8.36 -7.97
C HIS A 257 -1.91 -9.21 -8.03
N GLN A 258 -2.01 -10.48 -8.47
CA GLN A 258 -0.85 -11.36 -8.59
C GLN A 258 0.18 -10.84 -9.59
N ARG A 259 -0.26 -10.30 -10.73
CA ARG A 259 0.61 -9.65 -11.71
C ARG A 259 1.38 -8.49 -11.08
N PHE A 260 0.70 -7.59 -10.37
CA PHE A 260 1.35 -6.46 -9.73
C PHE A 260 2.28 -6.89 -8.59
N CYS A 261 1.91 -7.89 -7.79
CA CYS A 261 2.82 -8.47 -6.80
C CYS A 261 4.14 -8.93 -7.44
N THR A 262 4.07 -9.61 -8.59
CA THR A 262 5.26 -10.01 -9.33
C THR A 262 6.07 -8.81 -9.83
N MET A 263 5.41 -7.78 -10.35
CA MET A 263 6.07 -6.54 -10.81
C MET A 263 6.73 -5.77 -9.65
N LEU A 264 6.18 -5.86 -8.44
CA LEU A 264 6.74 -5.28 -7.23
C LEU A 264 7.93 -6.07 -6.66
N GLY A 265 8.24 -7.24 -7.24
CA GLY A 265 9.33 -8.10 -6.79
C GLY A 265 8.91 -9.11 -5.74
N LEU A 266 7.62 -9.32 -5.51
CA LEU A 266 7.12 -10.38 -4.66
C LEU A 266 7.12 -11.70 -5.41
N VAL A 267 7.82 -12.69 -4.87
CA VAL A 267 7.92 -14.04 -5.44
C VAL A 267 7.63 -15.08 -4.36
N PRO A 268 7.13 -16.27 -4.75
CA PRO A 268 7.03 -17.37 -3.79
C PRO A 268 8.41 -17.70 -3.23
N THR A 269 8.53 -17.72 -1.90
CA THR A 269 9.76 -18.16 -1.25
C THR A 269 9.84 -19.69 -1.34
N TRP A 270 10.89 -20.19 -1.99
CA TRP A 270 11.12 -21.65 -2.06
C TRP A 270 11.44 -22.19 -0.67
N PRO A 271 10.89 -23.37 -0.29
CA PRO A 271 11.17 -23.99 1.02
C PRO A 271 12.64 -24.27 1.28
N HIS A 272 13.49 -24.24 0.26
CA HIS A 272 14.90 -24.63 0.33
C HIS A 272 15.85 -23.52 0.81
N LEU A 273 15.43 -22.27 0.95
CA LEU A 273 16.29 -21.18 1.45
C LEU A 273 16.28 -21.07 2.99
N LEU A 274 15.45 -21.85 3.67
CA LEU A 274 15.37 -21.87 5.14
C LEU A 274 16.15 -23.04 5.79
N THR A 275 16.91 -23.81 5.00
CA THR A 275 17.69 -24.99 5.47
C THR A 275 19.20 -24.85 5.25
N SER A 276 19.71 -23.63 5.21
CA SER A 276 21.17 -23.41 5.23
C SER A 276 21.60 -22.56 6.39
#